data_390f6d7bfd8d467a24d42c3c39aa9fec
#
_entry.id   390f6d7bfd8d467a24d42c3c39aa9fec
#
_cell.length_a   1.000
_cell.length_b   1.000
_cell.length_c   1.000
_cell.angle_alpha   90.00
_cell.angle_beta   90.00
_cell.angle_gamma   90.00
#
_symmetry.space_group_name_H-M   'P 1'
#
loop_
_entity.id
_entity.type
_entity.pdbx_description
1 polymer ?
#
loop_
_entity_poly.entity_id
_entity_poly.type
_entity_poly.pdbx_seq_one_letter_code
_entity_poly.pdbx_strand_id
1 'polypeptide(L)'
;RIMYPAGPEYFGHYADAFRQAGAALVGGCCGTTPGHIRAMRTALDHPPKKSGNGNGAVRIIERPEEPAGPDSGSRLAEKLRAGVFVTAVEMDPPRGLSTHKLLAGADLLSEAGASVINVADSPMARMRMSPWGVCGLVQREVGVETTLHFPTRGRNLLRVQGDLLAAHALGVRNVFVVMGDPTAIGDYPEAMDNYDLAPTGLIRLIKQGFNTGVDHSGSEIGQPTSFHVGAALNLAPPDLKRELQLLKRKLANGADFFLTQPVYDPSVAKAFFETYSAGNGDVGKPILVGILPLFGTRHANFLHNEVPGIEIPDAIRARIEAAGSDGPKEGVRIAIELIEAVRPWAQGVYIIPAFGRYDLAAEIIEAIK
;
A
#
# COMPACT_ATOMS: atom_id res chain seq x y z
N ARG A 1 -24.08 6.35 24.60
CA ARG A 1 -23.86 5.70 25.91
C ARG A 1 -23.50 4.24 25.64
N ILE A 2 -22.27 3.84 25.92
CA ILE A 2 -21.85 2.45 25.78
C ILE A 2 -22.58 1.66 26.87
N MET A 3 -23.38 0.69 26.48
CA MET A 3 -24.05 -0.23 27.40
C MET A 3 -23.28 -1.55 27.44
N TYR A 4 -22.87 -1.95 28.65
CA TYR A 4 -22.26 -3.25 28.88
C TYR A 4 -23.37 -4.22 29.28
N PRO A 5 -23.68 -5.27 28.51
CA PRO A 5 -24.83 -6.15 28.73
C PRO A 5 -24.64 -7.13 29.91
N ALA A 6 -23.42 -7.29 30.40
CA ALA A 6 -23.13 -8.25 31.47
C ALA A 6 -23.56 -7.69 32.84
N GLY A 7 -24.51 -8.33 33.52
CA GLY A 7 -25.00 -7.95 34.85
C GLY A 7 -24.14 -8.49 35.99
N PRO A 8 -24.46 -8.06 37.25
CA PRO A 8 -23.72 -8.49 38.45
C PRO A 8 -23.60 -9.99 38.63
N GLU A 9 -24.64 -10.75 38.33
CA GLU A 9 -24.65 -12.21 38.44
C GLU A 9 -23.59 -12.89 37.54
N TYR A 10 -23.44 -12.40 36.32
CA TYR A 10 -22.42 -12.85 35.39
C TYR A 10 -21.01 -12.67 35.99
N PHE A 11 -20.75 -11.49 36.58
CA PHE A 11 -19.46 -11.20 37.20
C PHE A 11 -19.22 -12.09 38.42
N GLY A 12 -20.25 -12.39 39.23
CA GLY A 12 -20.14 -13.32 40.34
C GLY A 12 -19.74 -14.73 39.90
N HIS A 13 -20.37 -15.25 38.86
CA HIS A 13 -20.07 -16.55 38.29
C HIS A 13 -18.62 -16.65 37.80
N TYR A 14 -18.15 -15.68 37.05
CA TYR A 14 -16.79 -15.66 36.54
C TYR A 14 -15.72 -15.42 37.63
N ALA A 15 -16.04 -14.67 38.71
CA ALA A 15 -15.12 -14.49 39.84
C ALA A 15 -14.75 -15.81 40.48
N ASP A 16 -15.74 -16.70 40.68
CA ASP A 16 -15.46 -18.04 41.21
C ASP A 16 -14.66 -18.91 40.23
N ALA A 17 -14.97 -18.85 38.93
CA ALA A 17 -14.22 -19.55 37.88
C ALA A 17 -12.74 -19.10 37.83
N PHE A 18 -12.47 -17.80 37.90
CA PHE A 18 -11.10 -17.26 37.97
C PHE A 18 -10.34 -17.71 39.23
N ARG A 19 -11.01 -17.73 40.40
CA ARG A 19 -10.41 -18.26 41.60
C ARG A 19 -10.04 -19.74 41.48
N GLN A 20 -10.92 -20.55 40.87
CA GLN A 20 -10.66 -21.97 40.61
C GLN A 20 -9.50 -22.17 39.63
N ALA A 21 -9.31 -21.25 38.68
CA ALA A 21 -8.17 -21.20 37.77
C ALA A 21 -6.86 -20.67 38.42
N GLY A 22 -6.89 -20.30 39.73
CA GLY A 22 -5.70 -19.87 40.45
C GLY A 22 -5.49 -18.36 40.51
N ALA A 23 -6.46 -17.55 40.11
CA ALA A 23 -6.35 -16.09 40.25
C ALA A 23 -6.34 -15.64 41.69
N ALA A 24 -5.31 -14.94 42.14
CA ALA A 24 -5.16 -14.39 43.49
C ALA A 24 -5.88 -13.05 43.67
N LEU A 25 -6.13 -12.32 42.58
CA LEU A 25 -6.82 -11.04 42.56
C LEU A 25 -7.84 -11.02 41.45
N VAL A 26 -9.09 -10.70 41.75
CA VAL A 26 -10.19 -10.57 40.78
C VAL A 26 -10.83 -9.18 40.95
N GLY A 27 -11.05 -8.51 39.82
CA GLY A 27 -11.67 -7.19 39.81
C GLY A 27 -12.43 -6.94 38.52
N GLY A 28 -12.97 -5.74 38.38
CA GLY A 28 -13.67 -5.29 37.18
C GLY A 28 -12.94 -4.16 36.48
N CYS A 29 -13.34 -3.88 35.23
CA CYS A 29 -12.82 -2.80 34.42
C CYS A 29 -13.98 -1.89 33.93
N CYS A 30 -13.96 -1.41 32.70
CA CYS A 30 -14.93 -0.49 32.13
C CYS A 30 -16.37 -1.00 32.31
N GLY A 31 -17.28 -0.12 32.77
CA GLY A 31 -18.68 -0.46 33.02
C GLY A 31 -18.96 -1.22 34.31
N THR A 32 -17.93 -1.61 35.10
CA THR A 32 -18.13 -2.26 36.40
C THR A 32 -18.67 -1.27 37.43
N THR A 33 -19.71 -1.64 38.14
CA THR A 33 -20.35 -0.86 39.19
C THR A 33 -20.14 -1.53 40.54
N PRO A 34 -20.41 -0.82 41.67
CA PRO A 34 -20.36 -1.45 43.02
C PRO A 34 -21.21 -2.72 43.14
N GLY A 35 -22.33 -2.83 42.37
CA GLY A 35 -23.16 -4.03 42.32
C GLY A 35 -22.41 -5.25 41.80
N HIS A 36 -21.62 -5.07 40.72
CA HIS A 36 -20.78 -6.13 40.14
C HIS A 36 -19.69 -6.59 41.14
N ILE A 37 -19.01 -5.64 41.78
CA ILE A 37 -17.98 -5.96 42.80
C ILE A 37 -18.59 -6.73 43.98
N ARG A 38 -19.79 -6.33 44.42
CA ARG A 38 -20.51 -7.04 45.52
C ARG A 38 -20.85 -8.46 45.10
N ALA A 39 -21.36 -8.67 43.89
CA ALA A 39 -21.67 -10.00 43.39
C ALA A 39 -20.42 -10.91 43.29
N MET A 40 -19.31 -10.37 42.80
CA MET A 40 -18.01 -11.08 42.78
C MET A 40 -17.57 -11.45 44.21
N ARG A 41 -17.64 -10.50 45.16
CA ARG A 41 -17.28 -10.75 46.54
C ARG A 41 -18.14 -11.84 47.17
N THR A 42 -19.47 -11.74 47.02
CA THR A 42 -20.42 -12.74 47.51
C THR A 42 -20.12 -14.13 46.95
N ALA A 43 -19.83 -14.25 45.67
CA ALA A 43 -19.51 -15.54 45.04
C ALA A 43 -18.15 -16.12 45.55
N LEU A 44 -17.17 -15.26 45.83
CA LEU A 44 -15.89 -15.68 46.39
C LEU A 44 -15.99 -16.11 47.84
N ASP A 45 -16.85 -15.45 48.65
CA ASP A 45 -17.06 -15.77 50.06
C ASP A 45 -17.94 -17.01 50.26
N HIS A 46 -18.92 -17.20 49.36
CA HIS A 46 -19.88 -18.29 49.36
C HIS A 46 -19.86 -19.06 48.03
N PRO A 47 -18.78 -19.80 47.73
CA PRO A 47 -18.69 -20.52 46.46
C PRO A 47 -19.87 -21.50 46.31
N PRO A 48 -20.55 -21.50 45.15
CA PRO A 48 -21.64 -22.42 44.94
C PRO A 48 -21.16 -23.86 45.09
N LYS A 49 -21.96 -24.66 45.81
CA LYS A 49 -21.71 -26.12 45.92
C LYS A 49 -21.68 -26.66 44.49
N LYS A 50 -20.61 -27.40 44.12
CA LYS A 50 -20.46 -28.01 42.80
C LYS A 50 -21.71 -28.81 42.46
N SER A 51 -22.65 -28.23 41.71
CA SER A 51 -23.64 -29.00 40.96
C SER A 51 -22.93 -29.56 39.71
N GLY A 52 -22.73 -30.86 39.69
CA GLY A 52 -22.17 -31.53 38.54
C GLY A 52 -23.05 -31.29 37.29
N ASN A 53 -22.44 -30.91 36.20
CA ASN A 53 -22.92 -30.62 34.86
C ASN A 53 -23.04 -29.11 34.52
N GLY A 54 -21.91 -28.48 34.47
CA GLY A 54 -21.76 -27.18 33.79
C GLY A 54 -20.42 -27.15 33.11
N ASN A 55 -20.27 -27.74 31.95
CA ASN A 55 -19.13 -27.58 31.05
C ASN A 55 -19.05 -26.14 30.53
N GLY A 56 -18.82 -25.20 31.43
CA GLY A 56 -18.43 -23.84 31.11
C GLY A 56 -16.91 -23.66 31.06
N ALA A 57 -16.18 -24.72 30.75
CA ALA A 57 -14.78 -24.59 30.43
C ALA A 57 -14.70 -23.77 29.14
N VAL A 58 -14.12 -22.57 29.23
CA VAL A 58 -13.65 -21.83 28.05
C VAL A 58 -12.72 -22.79 27.34
N ARG A 59 -13.24 -23.42 26.30
CA ARG A 59 -12.43 -24.25 25.42
C ARG A 59 -11.61 -23.27 24.61
N ILE A 60 -10.40 -22.98 25.05
CA ILE A 60 -9.38 -22.39 24.19
C ILE A 60 -9.20 -23.45 23.09
N ILE A 61 -9.81 -23.21 21.95
CA ILE A 61 -9.50 -24.00 20.75
C ILE A 61 -8.12 -23.49 20.37
N GLU A 62 -7.08 -24.12 20.91
CA GLU A 62 -5.76 -24.05 20.32
C GLU A 62 -5.93 -24.66 18.94
N ARG A 63 -6.15 -23.81 17.94
CA ARG A 63 -5.79 -24.23 16.58
C ARG A 63 -4.29 -24.46 16.65
N PRO A 64 -3.79 -25.68 16.31
CA PRO A 64 -2.37 -25.82 16.07
C PRO A 64 -1.99 -24.66 15.17
N GLU A 65 -0.98 -23.88 15.57
CA GLU A 65 -0.34 -22.97 14.62
C GLU A 65 0.13 -23.89 13.50
N GLU A 66 -0.64 -23.94 12.41
CA GLU A 66 -0.08 -24.49 11.18
C GLU A 66 1.17 -23.60 10.94
N PRO A 67 2.36 -24.20 10.91
CA PRO A 67 3.56 -23.42 10.63
C PRO A 67 3.24 -22.69 9.35
N ALA A 68 3.24 -21.37 9.39
CA ALA A 68 3.04 -20.52 8.22
C ALA A 68 3.98 -21.09 7.17
N GLY A 69 3.40 -21.59 6.06
CA GLY A 69 4.21 -22.17 4.98
C GLY A 69 5.32 -21.16 4.63
N PRO A 70 6.44 -21.60 4.06
CA PRO A 70 7.55 -20.71 3.77
C PRO A 70 7.00 -19.49 3.04
N ASP A 71 7.28 -18.30 3.57
CA ASP A 71 6.86 -17.04 2.95
C ASP A 71 7.42 -17.01 1.53
N SER A 72 6.54 -17.06 0.53
CA SER A 72 6.92 -17.13 -0.88
C SER A 72 7.64 -15.84 -1.35
N GLY A 73 7.72 -14.81 -0.50
CA GLY A 73 8.33 -13.54 -0.84
C GLY A 73 7.56 -12.77 -1.95
N SER A 74 8.24 -11.85 -2.60
CA SER A 74 7.68 -11.03 -3.69
C SER A 74 8.11 -11.57 -5.06
N ARG A 75 7.12 -11.95 -5.91
CA ARG A 75 7.34 -12.32 -7.32
C ARG A 75 7.88 -11.14 -8.13
N LEU A 76 7.49 -9.90 -7.81
CA LEU A 76 8.04 -8.69 -8.40
C LEU A 76 9.55 -8.59 -8.11
N ALA A 77 9.94 -8.82 -6.84
CA ALA A 77 11.35 -8.80 -6.46
C ALA A 77 12.16 -9.88 -7.20
N GLU A 78 11.59 -11.06 -7.41
CA GLU A 78 12.22 -12.15 -8.17
C GLU A 78 12.41 -11.76 -9.63
N LYS A 79 11.38 -11.23 -10.30
CA LYS A 79 11.45 -10.75 -11.68
C LYS A 79 12.52 -9.66 -11.85
N LEU A 80 12.52 -8.65 -10.96
CA LEU A 80 13.49 -7.57 -10.99
C LEU A 80 14.93 -8.08 -10.79
N ARG A 81 15.13 -9.02 -9.86
CA ARG A 81 16.44 -9.65 -9.62
C ARG A 81 16.91 -10.50 -10.80
N ALA A 82 15.99 -11.14 -11.50
CA ALA A 82 16.26 -11.90 -12.71
C ALA A 82 16.51 -11.02 -13.95
N GLY A 83 16.40 -9.67 -13.83
CA GLY A 83 16.56 -8.75 -14.96
C GLY A 83 15.40 -8.76 -15.94
N VAL A 84 14.25 -9.29 -15.55
CA VAL A 84 13.03 -9.25 -16.36
C VAL A 84 12.49 -7.83 -16.40
N PHE A 85 12.22 -7.31 -17.59
CA PHE A 85 11.55 -6.03 -17.76
C PHE A 85 10.09 -6.14 -17.28
N VAL A 86 9.73 -5.40 -16.21
CA VAL A 86 8.42 -5.53 -15.56
C VAL A 86 7.47 -4.42 -15.96
N THR A 87 6.19 -4.76 -16.05
CA THR A 87 5.08 -3.83 -16.26
C THR A 87 4.22 -3.78 -15.00
N ALA A 88 4.25 -2.64 -14.31
CA ALA A 88 3.36 -2.32 -13.21
C ALA A 88 2.23 -1.44 -13.71
N VAL A 89 0.99 -1.69 -13.29
CA VAL A 89 -0.17 -0.87 -13.72
C VAL A 89 -0.92 -0.37 -12.50
N GLU A 90 -1.17 0.94 -12.46
CA GLU A 90 -1.96 1.54 -11.38
C GLU A 90 -3.45 1.29 -11.58
N MET A 91 -4.10 0.97 -10.47
CA MET A 91 -5.56 0.87 -10.39
C MET A 91 -6.09 1.65 -9.18
N ASP A 92 -7.11 2.46 -9.45
CA ASP A 92 -7.84 3.16 -8.41
C ASP A 92 -8.86 2.22 -7.73
N PRO A 93 -8.89 2.12 -6.39
CA PRO A 93 -9.98 1.47 -5.70
C PRO A 93 -11.34 2.11 -6.01
N PRO A 94 -12.45 1.37 -5.95
CA PRO A 94 -13.78 1.90 -6.22
C PRO A 94 -14.22 2.92 -5.16
N ARG A 95 -15.08 3.86 -5.54
CA ARG A 95 -15.72 4.81 -4.62
C ARG A 95 -16.85 4.20 -3.80
N GLY A 96 -17.37 3.06 -4.21
CA GLY A 96 -18.50 2.39 -3.59
C GLY A 96 -18.21 0.93 -3.29
N LEU A 97 -19.26 0.18 -3.00
CA LEU A 97 -19.13 -1.22 -2.56
C LEU A 97 -18.83 -2.21 -3.71
N SER A 98 -19.16 -1.86 -4.96
CA SER A 98 -18.99 -2.76 -6.09
C SER A 98 -17.53 -2.84 -6.53
N THR A 99 -16.98 -4.06 -6.53
CA THR A 99 -15.63 -4.36 -6.98
C THR A 99 -15.59 -4.96 -8.40
N HIS A 100 -16.75 -5.20 -9.02
CA HIS A 100 -16.85 -5.92 -10.28
C HIS A 100 -16.01 -5.31 -11.41
N LYS A 101 -16.09 -3.97 -11.60
CA LYS A 101 -15.30 -3.28 -12.63
C LYS A 101 -13.80 -3.30 -12.35
N LEU A 102 -13.44 -3.22 -11.07
CA LEU A 102 -12.04 -3.31 -10.64
C LEU A 102 -11.46 -4.68 -10.98
N LEU A 103 -12.15 -5.75 -10.58
CA LEU A 103 -11.70 -7.12 -10.82
C LEU A 103 -11.65 -7.45 -12.30
N ALA A 104 -12.65 -7.05 -13.08
CA ALA A 104 -12.63 -7.22 -14.54
C ALA A 104 -11.46 -6.45 -15.21
N GLY A 105 -11.14 -5.25 -14.70
CA GLY A 105 -9.97 -4.50 -15.16
C GLY A 105 -8.64 -5.18 -14.78
N ALA A 106 -8.55 -5.72 -13.57
CA ALA A 106 -7.37 -6.46 -13.11
C ALA A 106 -7.16 -7.76 -13.91
N ASP A 107 -8.24 -8.44 -14.25
CA ASP A 107 -8.24 -9.64 -15.08
C ASP A 107 -7.71 -9.34 -16.49
N LEU A 108 -8.28 -8.31 -17.14
CA LEU A 108 -7.82 -7.82 -18.44
C LEU A 108 -6.32 -7.50 -18.45
N LEU A 109 -5.85 -6.78 -17.44
CA LEU A 109 -4.44 -6.41 -17.33
C LEU A 109 -3.54 -7.62 -17.07
N SER A 110 -4.00 -8.58 -16.28
CA SER A 110 -3.30 -9.84 -16.01
C SER A 110 -3.17 -10.67 -17.28
N GLU A 111 -4.24 -10.81 -18.06
CA GLU A 111 -4.25 -11.50 -19.36
C GLU A 111 -3.33 -10.80 -20.38
N ALA A 112 -3.34 -9.46 -20.40
CA ALA A 112 -2.40 -8.68 -21.22
C ALA A 112 -0.94 -8.87 -20.81
N GLY A 113 -0.64 -9.38 -19.60
CA GLY A 113 0.71 -9.69 -19.12
C GLY A 113 1.28 -8.68 -18.13
N ALA A 114 0.45 -7.92 -17.44
CA ALA A 114 0.90 -7.07 -16.33
C ALA A 114 1.67 -7.91 -15.29
N SER A 115 2.83 -7.42 -14.86
CA SER A 115 3.65 -8.10 -13.87
C SER A 115 3.10 -7.96 -12.47
N VAL A 116 2.50 -6.80 -12.18
CA VAL A 116 1.97 -6.41 -10.87
C VAL A 116 0.93 -5.31 -11.01
N ILE A 117 -0.10 -5.34 -10.17
CA ILE A 117 -1.10 -4.27 -10.08
C ILE A 117 -0.78 -3.38 -8.88
N ASN A 118 -0.57 -2.11 -9.13
CA ASN A 118 -0.38 -1.09 -8.10
C ASN A 118 -1.73 -0.55 -7.66
N VAL A 119 -2.08 -0.71 -6.40
CA VAL A 119 -3.37 -0.27 -5.86
C VAL A 119 -3.19 1.06 -5.12
N ALA A 120 -3.72 2.14 -5.69
CA ALA A 120 -3.61 3.48 -5.14
C ALA A 120 -4.42 3.65 -3.84
N ASP A 121 -3.95 4.50 -2.91
CA ASP A 121 -4.73 4.89 -1.73
C ASP A 121 -5.25 6.32 -1.87
N SER A 122 -6.56 6.43 -2.04
CA SER A 122 -7.29 7.71 -2.05
C SER A 122 -6.62 8.78 -2.93
N PRO A 123 -6.36 8.47 -4.22
CA PRO A 123 -5.70 9.39 -5.13
C PRO A 123 -6.46 10.72 -5.21
N MET A 124 -5.72 11.83 -5.27
CA MET A 124 -6.22 13.21 -5.17
C MET A 124 -6.99 13.48 -3.87
N ALA A 125 -6.65 12.79 -2.78
CA ALA A 125 -7.31 12.85 -1.48
C ALA A 125 -8.84 12.65 -1.53
N ARG A 126 -9.30 11.81 -2.47
CA ARG A 126 -10.73 11.46 -2.63
C ARG A 126 -11.03 10.13 -1.97
N MET A 127 -12.23 10.01 -1.38
CA MET A 127 -12.67 8.78 -0.72
C MET A 127 -12.69 7.61 -1.70
N ARG A 128 -12.07 6.51 -1.30
CA ARG A 128 -12.00 5.23 -2.00
C ARG A 128 -12.11 4.07 -1.02
N MET A 129 -12.41 2.89 -1.55
CA MET A 129 -12.27 1.65 -0.79
C MET A 129 -10.82 1.49 -0.33
N SER A 130 -10.62 0.90 0.86
CA SER A 130 -9.28 0.66 1.40
C SER A 130 -8.43 -0.20 0.44
N PRO A 131 -7.22 0.25 0.06
CA PRO A 131 -6.36 -0.49 -0.84
C PRO A 131 -5.89 -1.83 -0.25
N TRP A 132 -5.84 -1.99 1.07
CA TRP A 132 -5.56 -3.29 1.72
C TRP A 132 -6.57 -4.35 1.32
N GLY A 133 -7.86 -4.01 1.42
CA GLY A 133 -8.95 -4.90 1.00
C GLY A 133 -8.88 -5.21 -0.50
N VAL A 134 -8.60 -4.18 -1.31
CA VAL A 134 -8.50 -4.32 -2.78
C VAL A 134 -7.32 -5.21 -3.17
N CYS A 135 -6.14 -5.03 -2.58
CA CYS A 135 -4.99 -5.91 -2.83
C CYS A 135 -5.33 -7.37 -2.53
N GLY A 136 -5.93 -7.65 -1.37
CA GLY A 136 -6.33 -9.01 -1.00
C GLY A 136 -7.37 -9.60 -1.96
N LEU A 137 -8.33 -8.79 -2.42
CA LEU A 137 -9.34 -9.22 -3.40
C LEU A 137 -8.71 -9.55 -4.76
N VAL A 138 -7.88 -8.65 -5.30
CA VAL A 138 -7.22 -8.85 -6.60
C VAL A 138 -6.32 -10.09 -6.58
N GLN A 139 -5.52 -10.26 -5.54
CA GLN A 139 -4.64 -11.44 -5.41
C GLN A 139 -5.43 -12.75 -5.32
N ARG A 140 -6.56 -12.76 -4.59
CA ARG A 140 -7.37 -13.96 -4.41
C ARG A 140 -8.22 -14.30 -5.62
N GLU A 141 -8.87 -13.31 -6.25
CA GLU A 141 -9.84 -13.54 -7.33
C GLU A 141 -9.18 -13.63 -8.72
N VAL A 142 -8.10 -12.85 -8.94
CA VAL A 142 -7.41 -12.76 -10.25
C VAL A 142 -6.06 -13.48 -10.22
N GLY A 143 -5.41 -13.60 -9.05
CA GLY A 143 -4.11 -14.28 -8.91
C GLY A 143 -2.90 -13.44 -9.31
N VAL A 144 -3.10 -12.20 -9.75
CA VAL A 144 -2.01 -11.26 -10.04
C VAL A 144 -1.48 -10.65 -8.75
N GLU A 145 -0.16 -10.50 -8.65
CA GLU A 145 0.47 -9.88 -7.48
C GLU A 145 0.15 -8.38 -7.42
N THR A 146 0.07 -7.85 -6.20
CA THR A 146 -0.21 -6.43 -6.00
C THR A 146 0.91 -5.68 -5.31
N THR A 147 1.02 -4.39 -5.60
CA THR A 147 1.79 -3.41 -4.82
C THR A 147 0.82 -2.47 -4.12
N LEU A 148 0.86 -2.46 -2.80
CA LEU A 148 0.06 -1.58 -1.98
C LEU A 148 0.68 -0.17 -1.95
N HIS A 149 -0.03 0.85 -2.40
CA HIS A 149 0.36 2.23 -2.11
C HIS A 149 0.07 2.55 -0.65
N PHE A 150 1.10 2.86 0.09
CA PHE A 150 1.02 3.09 1.52
C PHE A 150 1.39 4.56 1.83
N PRO A 151 0.40 5.45 1.96
CA PRO A 151 0.65 6.83 2.32
C PRO A 151 0.90 6.97 3.82
N THR A 152 1.75 7.93 4.19
CA THR A 152 1.94 8.31 5.59
C THR A 152 0.89 9.31 6.07
N ARG A 153 0.30 10.08 5.17
CA ARG A 153 -0.75 11.07 5.45
C ARG A 153 -1.90 10.48 6.27
N GLY A 154 -2.33 11.22 7.30
CA GLY A 154 -3.48 10.86 8.14
C GLY A 154 -3.28 9.60 8.98
N ARG A 155 -2.04 9.11 9.16
CA ARG A 155 -1.74 7.87 9.86
C ARG A 155 -0.82 8.09 11.04
N ASN A 156 -1.28 7.70 12.23
CA ASN A 156 -0.44 7.62 13.40
C ASN A 156 0.37 6.31 13.40
N LEU A 157 1.40 6.27 14.25
CA LEU A 157 2.35 5.15 14.32
C LEU A 157 1.69 3.81 14.68
N LEU A 158 0.65 3.80 15.52
CA LEU A 158 -0.09 2.58 15.86
C LEU A 158 -0.81 2.04 14.64
N ARG A 159 -1.46 2.93 13.86
CA ARG A 159 -2.21 2.54 12.67
C ARG A 159 -1.29 2.03 11.58
N VAL A 160 -0.16 2.72 11.34
CA VAL A 160 0.87 2.30 10.38
C VAL A 160 1.32 0.87 10.64
N GLN A 161 1.64 0.54 11.89
CA GLN A 161 2.12 -0.79 12.25
C GLN A 161 1.03 -1.85 12.14
N GLY A 162 -0.19 -1.56 12.62
CA GLY A 162 -1.32 -2.47 12.46
C GLY A 162 -1.67 -2.75 10.99
N ASP A 163 -1.57 -1.72 10.14
CA ASP A 163 -1.82 -1.85 8.70
C ASP A 163 -0.72 -2.64 7.98
N LEU A 164 0.54 -2.57 8.43
CA LEU A 164 1.62 -3.44 7.93
C LEU A 164 1.37 -4.92 8.27
N LEU A 165 1.00 -5.23 9.51
CA LEU A 165 0.64 -6.59 9.90
C LEU A 165 -0.52 -7.12 9.05
N ALA A 166 -1.57 -6.30 8.86
CA ALA A 166 -2.73 -6.67 8.04
C ALA A 166 -2.35 -6.90 6.57
N ALA A 167 -1.51 -6.03 5.99
CA ALA A 167 -1.03 -6.20 4.61
C ALA A 167 -0.29 -7.55 4.44
N HIS A 168 0.62 -7.86 5.35
CA HIS A 168 1.38 -9.12 5.31
C HIS A 168 0.46 -10.34 5.46
N ALA A 169 -0.51 -10.29 6.39
CA ALA A 169 -1.51 -11.35 6.60
C ALA A 169 -2.42 -11.56 5.38
N LEU A 170 -2.70 -10.51 4.60
CA LEU A 170 -3.43 -10.58 3.33
C LEU A 170 -2.58 -11.07 2.14
N GLY A 171 -1.33 -11.45 2.37
CA GLY A 171 -0.42 -11.91 1.32
C GLY A 171 0.22 -10.78 0.50
N VAL A 172 0.05 -9.52 0.89
CA VAL A 172 0.72 -8.39 0.22
C VAL A 172 2.21 -8.41 0.58
N ARG A 173 3.07 -8.40 -0.44
CA ARG A 173 4.53 -8.40 -0.27
C ARG A 173 5.20 -7.16 -0.80
N ASN A 174 4.55 -6.41 -1.70
CA ASN A 174 5.09 -5.17 -2.23
C ASN A 174 4.38 -3.97 -1.63
N VAL A 175 5.15 -3.02 -1.12
CA VAL A 175 4.64 -1.78 -0.52
C VAL A 175 5.32 -0.60 -1.20
N PHE A 176 4.53 0.28 -1.82
CA PHE A 176 5.01 1.54 -2.38
C PHE A 176 4.74 2.67 -1.40
N VAL A 177 5.80 3.18 -0.78
CA VAL A 177 5.72 4.20 0.27
C VAL A 177 5.68 5.60 -0.33
N VAL A 178 4.60 6.33 0.00
CA VAL A 178 4.37 7.70 -0.46
C VAL A 178 3.98 8.62 0.70
N MET A 179 3.96 9.94 0.47
CA MET A 179 3.38 10.90 1.42
C MET A 179 1.84 10.80 1.40
N GLY A 180 1.25 10.69 0.24
CA GLY A 180 -0.17 10.88 -0.05
C GLY A 180 -0.49 12.34 -0.40
N ASP A 181 -1.57 12.54 -1.15
CA ASP A 181 -2.02 13.88 -1.55
C ASP A 181 -2.61 14.64 -0.35
N PRO A 182 -2.38 15.96 -0.22
CA PRO A 182 -2.93 16.73 0.87
C PRO A 182 -4.47 16.76 0.83
N THR A 183 -5.12 16.66 2.00
CA THR A 183 -6.59 16.66 2.09
C THR A 183 -7.22 17.93 1.55
N ALA A 184 -6.50 19.05 1.57
CA ALA A 184 -6.95 20.35 1.06
C ALA A 184 -7.39 20.33 -0.41
N ILE A 185 -6.89 19.41 -1.25
CA ILE A 185 -7.28 19.28 -2.66
C ILE A 185 -8.40 18.26 -2.89
N GLY A 186 -8.82 17.54 -1.85
CA GLY A 186 -9.73 16.41 -1.94
C GLY A 186 -11.19 16.72 -1.59
N ASP A 187 -11.95 15.64 -1.36
CA ASP A 187 -13.39 15.72 -1.05
C ASP A 187 -13.66 16.17 0.40
N TYR A 188 -12.64 16.07 1.30
CA TYR A 188 -12.75 16.38 2.74
C TYR A 188 -11.55 17.22 3.21
N PRO A 189 -11.51 18.54 2.88
CA PRO A 189 -10.37 19.41 3.21
C PRO A 189 -10.08 19.54 4.71
N GLU A 190 -11.10 19.29 5.55
CA GLU A 190 -11.01 19.31 7.01
C GLU A 190 -10.43 18.03 7.63
N ALA A 191 -10.25 16.97 6.83
CA ALA A 191 -9.65 15.74 7.33
C ALA A 191 -8.19 15.95 7.73
N MET A 192 -7.71 15.24 8.76
CA MET A 192 -6.36 15.40 9.27
C MET A 192 -5.30 14.88 8.29
N ASP A 193 -4.30 15.70 8.00
CA ASP A 193 -3.10 15.37 7.22
C ASP A 193 -1.88 15.00 8.08
N ASN A 194 -1.99 15.06 9.41
CA ASN A 194 -0.91 14.78 10.33
C ASN A 194 -0.39 13.35 10.16
N TYR A 195 0.91 13.17 10.37
CA TYR A 195 1.58 11.87 10.30
C TYR A 195 2.72 11.81 11.31
N ASP A 196 2.95 10.63 11.90
CA ASP A 196 4.05 10.42 12.84
C ASP A 196 5.35 10.02 12.12
N LEU A 197 5.24 9.48 10.91
CA LEU A 197 6.39 9.05 10.10
C LEU A 197 6.37 9.71 8.73
N ALA A 198 7.46 10.37 8.35
CA ALA A 198 7.71 10.72 6.95
C ALA A 198 7.94 9.44 6.10
N PRO A 199 7.78 9.48 4.76
CA PRO A 199 7.99 8.31 3.90
C PRO A 199 9.33 7.60 4.12
N THR A 200 10.43 8.34 4.30
CA THR A 200 11.74 7.75 4.60
C THR A 200 11.78 7.04 5.96
N GLY A 201 11.04 7.52 6.95
CA GLY A 201 10.88 6.87 8.26
C GLY A 201 10.06 5.58 8.14
N LEU A 202 9.02 5.55 7.30
CA LEU A 202 8.22 4.35 7.05
C LEU A 202 9.05 3.28 6.32
N ILE A 203 9.84 3.64 5.31
CA ILE A 203 10.79 2.70 4.66
C ILE A 203 11.69 2.06 5.70
N ARG A 204 12.29 2.88 6.60
CA ARG A 204 13.17 2.38 7.67
C ARG A 204 12.43 1.44 8.62
N LEU A 205 11.22 1.81 9.05
CA LEU A 205 10.40 0.97 9.94
C LEU A 205 10.15 -0.40 9.30
N ILE A 206 9.79 -0.45 8.03
CA ILE A 206 9.55 -1.72 7.33
C ILE A 206 10.85 -2.53 7.21
N LYS A 207 11.92 -1.93 6.70
CA LYS A 207 13.15 -2.65 6.35
C LYS A 207 14.01 -3.02 7.55
N GLN A 208 14.10 -2.15 8.55
CA GLN A 208 14.96 -2.33 9.72
C GLN A 208 14.19 -2.78 10.98
N GLY A 209 12.86 -2.75 10.94
CA GLY A 209 11.97 -3.25 11.97
C GLY A 209 11.21 -4.49 11.50
N PHE A 210 10.12 -4.33 10.78
CA PHE A 210 9.22 -5.42 10.42
C PHE A 210 9.91 -6.57 9.67
N ASN A 211 10.76 -6.28 8.69
CA ASN A 211 11.52 -7.29 7.98
C ASN A 211 12.62 -7.96 8.83
N THR A 212 12.86 -7.47 10.05
CA THR A 212 13.75 -8.12 11.02
C THR A 212 12.98 -8.75 12.20
N GLY A 213 11.65 -8.67 12.19
CA GLY A 213 10.78 -9.30 13.17
C GLY A 213 10.45 -8.46 14.40
N VAL A 214 10.69 -7.14 14.35
CA VAL A 214 10.40 -6.23 15.48
C VAL A 214 9.56 -5.03 15.04
N ASP A 215 8.79 -4.50 15.97
CA ASP A 215 8.01 -3.28 15.81
C ASP A 215 8.88 -2.01 16.04
N HIS A 216 8.23 -0.83 16.01
CA HIS A 216 8.92 0.45 16.22
C HIS A 216 9.53 0.58 17.63
N SER A 217 8.98 -0.09 18.63
CA SER A 217 9.49 -0.10 20.01
C SER A 217 10.60 -1.11 20.24
N GLY A 218 10.87 -1.99 19.29
CA GLY A 218 11.81 -3.11 19.39
C GLY A 218 11.16 -4.39 19.95
N SER A 219 9.83 -4.42 20.10
CA SER A 219 9.11 -5.62 20.54
C SER A 219 8.95 -6.60 19.38
N GLU A 220 9.08 -7.90 19.69
CA GLU A 220 8.90 -8.97 18.68
C GLU A 220 7.48 -8.99 18.13
N ILE A 221 7.35 -9.19 16.80
CA ILE A 221 6.07 -9.34 16.10
C ILE A 221 5.78 -10.80 15.71
N GLY A 222 6.48 -11.74 16.31
CA GLY A 222 6.34 -13.18 16.09
C GLY A 222 7.28 -13.73 15.04
N GLN A 223 7.31 -13.12 13.85
CA GLN A 223 8.23 -13.51 12.78
C GLN A 223 8.57 -12.30 11.89
N PRO A 224 9.73 -12.30 11.20
CA PRO A 224 10.06 -11.28 10.22
C PRO A 224 9.04 -11.22 9.08
N THR A 225 8.73 -10.01 8.60
CA THR A 225 8.00 -9.84 7.33
C THR A 225 8.97 -9.87 6.15
N SER A 226 8.44 -10.04 4.94
CA SER A 226 9.22 -10.11 3.69
C SER A 226 8.85 -8.99 2.70
N PHE A 227 8.57 -7.80 3.20
CA PHE A 227 8.17 -6.68 2.34
C PHE A 227 9.30 -6.24 1.40
N HIS A 228 8.96 -6.16 0.12
CA HIS A 228 9.71 -5.48 -0.93
C HIS A 228 9.20 -4.05 -1.05
N VAL A 229 10.08 -3.07 -0.79
CA VAL A 229 9.67 -1.70 -0.52
C VAL A 229 10.05 -0.78 -1.67
N GLY A 230 9.04 -0.25 -2.36
CA GLY A 230 9.18 0.79 -3.37
C GLY A 230 9.12 2.20 -2.78
N ALA A 231 9.79 3.14 -3.43
CA ALA A 231 9.75 4.55 -3.10
C ALA A 231 9.55 5.42 -4.35
N ALA A 232 8.88 6.57 -4.19
CA ALA A 232 8.70 7.52 -5.28
C ALA A 232 10.02 8.20 -5.67
N LEU A 233 10.18 8.52 -6.94
CA LEU A 233 11.30 9.29 -7.48
C LEU A 233 10.79 10.28 -8.52
N ASN A 234 11.11 11.56 -8.37
CA ASN A 234 10.83 12.57 -9.38
C ASN A 234 12.09 12.83 -10.21
N LEU A 235 12.04 12.56 -11.51
CA LEU A 235 13.16 12.75 -12.42
C LEU A 235 13.22 14.18 -13.00
N ALA A 236 12.15 14.97 -12.87
CA ALA A 236 12.06 16.38 -13.26
C ALA A 236 11.63 17.25 -12.06
N PRO A 237 12.37 17.21 -10.92
CA PRO A 237 11.95 17.93 -9.74
C PRO A 237 12.21 19.44 -9.86
N PRO A 238 11.38 20.29 -9.26
CA PRO A 238 11.64 21.74 -9.20
C PRO A 238 12.89 22.08 -8.36
N ASP A 239 13.28 21.23 -7.43
CA ASP A 239 14.50 21.30 -6.62
C ASP A 239 15.29 19.99 -6.74
N LEU A 240 16.20 19.95 -7.71
CA LEU A 240 17.04 18.79 -7.98
C LEU A 240 17.91 18.41 -6.76
N LYS A 241 18.49 19.40 -6.07
CA LYS A 241 19.33 19.14 -4.91
C LYS A 241 18.59 18.43 -3.77
N ARG A 242 17.37 18.86 -3.52
CA ARG A 242 16.47 18.24 -2.53
C ARG A 242 16.09 16.82 -2.93
N GLU A 243 15.73 16.59 -4.19
CA GLU A 243 15.35 15.24 -4.65
C GLU A 243 16.54 14.26 -4.60
N LEU A 244 17.74 14.70 -4.98
CA LEU A 244 18.96 13.89 -4.85
C LEU A 244 19.25 13.52 -3.38
N GLN A 245 19.03 14.43 -2.44
CA GLN A 245 19.15 14.15 -1.00
C GLN A 245 18.07 13.20 -0.51
N LEU A 246 16.84 13.31 -1.01
CA LEU A 246 15.74 12.38 -0.70
C LEU A 246 16.04 10.99 -1.24
N LEU A 247 16.54 10.86 -2.47
CA LEU A 247 16.96 9.59 -3.06
C LEU A 247 18.01 8.89 -2.19
N LYS A 248 19.06 9.62 -1.77
CA LYS A 248 20.08 9.07 -0.85
C LYS A 248 19.47 8.55 0.46
N ARG A 249 18.55 9.30 1.06
CA ARG A 249 17.89 8.88 2.29
C ARG A 249 16.99 7.67 2.09
N LYS A 250 16.26 7.58 0.97
CA LYS A 250 15.43 6.43 0.61
C LYS A 250 16.29 5.17 0.46
N LEU A 251 17.42 5.28 -0.24
CA LEU A 251 18.40 4.21 -0.40
C LEU A 251 19.01 3.76 0.93
N ALA A 252 19.46 4.70 1.77
CA ALA A 252 20.04 4.43 3.08
C ALA A 252 19.05 3.75 4.05
N ASN A 253 17.75 4.04 3.92
CA ASN A 253 16.70 3.41 4.70
C ASN A 253 16.24 2.05 4.14
N GLY A 254 16.74 1.63 2.98
CA GLY A 254 16.55 0.30 2.44
C GLY A 254 15.45 0.20 1.37
N ALA A 255 15.13 1.26 0.63
CA ALA A 255 14.26 1.16 -0.54
C ALA A 255 14.81 0.12 -1.53
N ASP A 256 13.96 -0.77 -2.01
CA ASP A 256 14.34 -1.88 -2.89
C ASP A 256 14.17 -1.54 -4.37
N PHE A 257 13.22 -0.67 -4.71
CA PHE A 257 12.96 -0.20 -6.07
C PHE A 257 12.34 1.20 -6.07
N PHE A 258 12.25 1.82 -7.24
CA PHE A 258 11.65 3.14 -7.40
C PHE A 258 10.59 3.15 -8.48
N LEU A 259 9.47 3.87 -8.22
CA LEU A 259 8.50 4.27 -9.23
C LEU A 259 8.66 5.76 -9.48
N THR A 260 8.78 6.16 -10.75
CA THR A 260 8.96 7.58 -11.09
C THR A 260 7.64 8.28 -11.34
N GLN A 261 7.65 9.61 -11.26
CA GLN A 261 6.61 10.42 -11.87
C GLN A 261 6.57 10.18 -13.39
N PRO A 262 5.45 10.48 -14.07
CA PRO A 262 5.35 10.33 -15.52
C PRO A 262 6.46 11.08 -16.26
N VAL A 263 7.10 10.40 -17.21
CA VAL A 263 8.17 10.95 -18.05
C VAL A 263 7.67 11.08 -19.48
N TYR A 264 7.75 12.28 -20.04
CA TYR A 264 7.45 12.57 -21.46
C TYR A 264 8.68 12.96 -22.26
N ASP A 265 9.80 13.21 -21.59
CA ASP A 265 11.10 13.45 -22.21
C ASP A 265 12.16 12.55 -21.57
N PRO A 266 12.59 11.47 -22.24
CA PRO A 266 13.62 10.56 -21.74
C PRO A 266 14.97 11.24 -21.49
N SER A 267 15.27 12.37 -22.13
CA SER A 267 16.52 13.10 -21.92
C SER A 267 16.62 13.72 -20.53
N VAL A 268 15.49 14.15 -19.96
CA VAL A 268 15.42 14.66 -18.59
C VAL A 268 15.77 13.57 -17.57
N ALA A 269 15.26 12.36 -17.77
CA ALA A 269 15.59 11.21 -16.93
C ALA A 269 17.09 10.89 -17.00
N LYS A 270 17.68 10.90 -18.18
CA LYS A 270 19.11 10.68 -18.39
C LYS A 270 19.94 11.73 -17.65
N ALA A 271 19.62 13.02 -17.80
CA ALA A 271 20.31 14.10 -17.11
C ALA A 271 20.24 14.00 -15.58
N PHE A 272 19.11 13.54 -15.03
CA PHE A 272 18.97 13.29 -13.61
C PHE A 272 19.96 12.22 -13.13
N PHE A 273 20.03 11.06 -13.81
CA PHE A 273 20.93 9.98 -13.43
C PHE A 273 22.40 10.34 -13.63
N GLU A 274 22.76 11.05 -14.68
CA GLU A 274 24.13 11.58 -14.88
C GLU A 274 24.54 12.50 -13.73
N THR A 275 23.66 13.40 -13.32
CA THR A 275 23.90 14.31 -12.18
C THR A 275 24.05 13.55 -10.87
N TYR A 276 23.23 12.52 -10.64
CA TYR A 276 23.33 11.69 -9.44
C TYR A 276 24.67 10.92 -9.45
N SER A 277 24.98 10.25 -10.55
CA SER A 277 26.14 9.36 -10.67
C SER A 277 27.47 10.09 -10.58
N ALA A 278 27.54 11.35 -11.00
CA ALA A 278 28.75 12.18 -10.92
C ALA A 278 29.34 12.30 -9.49
N GLY A 279 28.52 12.14 -8.46
CA GLY A 279 28.96 12.24 -7.07
C GLY A 279 28.64 11.03 -6.19
N ASN A 280 27.97 9.99 -6.70
CA ASN A 280 27.43 8.92 -5.85
C ASN A 280 27.54 7.51 -6.45
N GLY A 281 28.00 7.37 -7.70
CA GLY A 281 27.89 6.12 -8.45
C GLY A 281 26.43 5.84 -8.89
N ASP A 282 26.19 4.65 -9.39
CA ASP A 282 24.85 4.26 -9.85
C ASP A 282 23.87 4.15 -8.69
N VAL A 283 22.58 4.32 -8.99
CA VAL A 283 21.49 4.15 -8.00
C VAL A 283 21.47 2.72 -7.44
N GLY A 284 21.87 1.72 -8.25
CA GLY A 284 22.01 0.33 -7.85
C GLY A 284 20.71 -0.34 -7.44
N LYS A 285 19.56 0.26 -7.77
CA LYS A 285 18.22 -0.27 -7.50
C LYS A 285 17.36 -0.17 -8.74
N PRO A 286 16.42 -1.12 -8.94
CA PRO A 286 15.49 -1.09 -10.06
C PRO A 286 14.67 0.18 -10.12
N ILE A 287 14.50 0.71 -11.32
CA ILE A 287 13.68 1.89 -11.61
C ILE A 287 12.60 1.50 -12.62
N LEU A 288 11.35 1.70 -12.23
CA LEU A 288 10.19 1.55 -13.09
C LEU A 288 9.71 2.96 -13.46
N VAL A 289 9.80 3.28 -14.75
CA VAL A 289 9.51 4.63 -15.25
C VAL A 289 8.00 4.83 -15.36
N GLY A 290 7.50 5.92 -14.80
CA GLY A 290 6.11 6.32 -14.89
C GLY A 290 5.72 6.67 -16.32
N ILE A 291 4.69 6.01 -16.84
CA ILE A 291 4.09 6.25 -18.15
C ILE A 291 2.61 6.55 -17.97
N LEU A 292 2.19 7.75 -18.29
CA LEU A 292 0.79 8.18 -18.24
C LEU A 292 0.29 8.46 -19.67
N PRO A 293 -0.45 7.53 -20.28
CA PRO A 293 -0.93 7.69 -21.65
C PRO A 293 -1.87 8.89 -21.75
N LEU A 294 -1.62 9.75 -22.73
CA LEU A 294 -2.45 10.93 -22.97
C LEU A 294 -3.78 10.52 -23.60
N PHE A 295 -4.87 11.14 -23.15
CA PHE A 295 -6.21 10.81 -23.65
C PHE A 295 -6.72 11.79 -24.72
N GLY A 296 -6.16 12.99 -24.76
CA GLY A 296 -6.53 14.06 -25.70
C GLY A 296 -5.99 15.40 -25.25
N THR A 297 -6.20 16.44 -26.06
CA THR A 297 -5.65 17.79 -25.87
C THR A 297 -5.98 18.39 -24.50
N ARG A 298 -7.25 18.28 -24.07
CA ARG A 298 -7.66 18.81 -22.76
C ARG A 298 -6.92 18.15 -21.61
N HIS A 299 -6.72 16.84 -21.70
CA HIS A 299 -5.99 16.07 -20.68
C HIS A 299 -4.50 16.44 -20.68
N ALA A 300 -3.87 16.54 -21.86
CA ALA A 300 -2.47 16.93 -21.97
C ALA A 300 -2.22 18.35 -21.40
N ASN A 301 -3.10 19.30 -21.73
CA ASN A 301 -3.00 20.67 -21.23
C ASN A 301 -3.23 20.75 -19.70
N PHE A 302 -4.17 19.97 -19.16
CA PHE A 302 -4.37 19.89 -17.72
C PHE A 302 -3.12 19.35 -17.01
N LEU A 303 -2.55 18.26 -17.49
CA LEU A 303 -1.34 17.67 -16.90
C LEU A 303 -0.15 18.63 -16.93
N HIS A 304 0.04 19.31 -18.07
CA HIS A 304 1.17 20.23 -18.26
C HIS A 304 1.06 21.51 -17.41
N ASN A 305 -0.15 22.07 -17.29
CA ASN A 305 -0.34 23.39 -16.66
C ASN A 305 -0.68 23.28 -15.17
N GLU A 306 -1.39 22.23 -14.74
CA GLU A 306 -1.99 22.14 -13.40
C GLU A 306 -1.33 21.09 -12.50
N VAL A 307 -0.57 20.12 -13.08
CA VAL A 307 0.05 19.07 -12.27
C VAL A 307 1.53 19.36 -12.06
N PRO A 308 1.95 19.70 -10.84
CA PRO A 308 3.35 20.02 -10.56
C PRO A 308 4.29 18.85 -10.91
N GLY A 309 5.36 19.14 -11.65
CA GLY A 309 6.39 18.16 -12.01
C GLY A 309 6.05 17.31 -13.24
N ILE A 310 4.97 17.61 -13.95
CA ILE A 310 4.66 17.02 -15.26
C ILE A 310 4.86 18.07 -16.34
N GLU A 311 5.91 17.89 -17.14
CA GLU A 311 6.19 18.69 -18.32
C GLU A 311 5.99 17.84 -19.58
N ILE A 312 5.11 18.28 -20.47
CA ILE A 312 4.85 17.60 -21.74
C ILE A 312 5.44 18.44 -22.88
N PRO A 313 6.42 17.93 -23.64
CA PRO A 313 7.05 18.65 -24.75
C PRO A 313 6.03 19.12 -25.77
N ASP A 314 6.27 20.30 -26.37
CA ASP A 314 5.40 20.91 -27.37
C ASP A 314 5.08 19.96 -28.54
N ALA A 315 6.08 19.21 -29.00
CA ALA A 315 5.92 18.23 -30.08
C ALA A 315 4.88 17.14 -29.72
N ILE A 316 4.87 16.67 -28.48
CA ILE A 316 3.90 15.66 -28.01
C ILE A 316 2.51 16.29 -27.89
N ARG A 317 2.41 17.51 -27.36
CA ARG A 317 1.13 18.23 -27.27
C ARG A 317 0.52 18.49 -28.64
N ALA A 318 1.34 18.91 -29.62
CA ALA A 318 0.91 19.11 -30.97
C ALA A 318 0.43 17.82 -31.65
N ARG A 319 1.08 16.67 -31.42
CA ARG A 319 0.63 15.35 -31.91
C ARG A 319 -0.76 15.00 -31.38
N ILE A 320 -0.97 15.15 -30.06
CA ILE A 320 -2.26 14.89 -29.42
C ILE A 320 -3.35 15.84 -29.94
N GLU A 321 -3.03 17.09 -30.19
CA GLU A 321 -3.96 18.06 -30.75
C GLU A 321 -4.36 17.69 -32.21
N ALA A 322 -3.38 17.34 -33.02
CA ALA A 322 -3.61 16.92 -34.38
C ALA A 322 -4.42 15.62 -34.49
N ALA A 323 -4.32 14.73 -33.52
CA ALA A 323 -5.07 13.47 -33.47
C ALA A 323 -6.57 13.66 -33.21
N GLY A 324 -6.99 14.76 -32.63
CA GLY A 324 -8.42 15.07 -32.37
C GLY A 324 -9.15 13.95 -31.63
N SER A 325 -10.14 13.32 -32.29
CA SER A 325 -10.92 12.21 -31.71
C SER A 325 -10.11 10.92 -31.51
N ASP A 326 -9.01 10.74 -32.25
CA ASP A 326 -8.10 9.61 -32.12
C ASP A 326 -7.01 9.83 -31.04
N GLY A 327 -7.14 10.89 -30.26
CA GLY A 327 -6.24 11.22 -29.15
C GLY A 327 -5.87 10.03 -28.26
N PRO A 328 -6.82 9.18 -27.81
CA PRO A 328 -6.49 8.00 -27.00
C PRO A 328 -5.54 7.01 -27.70
N LYS A 329 -5.74 6.76 -28.99
CA LYS A 329 -4.86 5.88 -29.79
C LYS A 329 -3.48 6.49 -29.98
N GLU A 330 -3.43 7.80 -30.22
CA GLU A 330 -2.15 8.52 -30.32
C GLU A 330 -1.42 8.52 -28.99
N GLY A 331 -2.14 8.64 -27.86
CA GLY A 331 -1.59 8.50 -26.53
C GLY A 331 -0.96 7.12 -26.26
N VAL A 332 -1.56 6.05 -26.78
CA VAL A 332 -0.99 4.69 -26.75
C VAL A 332 0.31 4.64 -27.54
N ARG A 333 0.34 5.18 -28.78
CA ARG A 333 1.57 5.21 -29.61
C ARG A 333 2.70 5.97 -28.92
N ILE A 334 2.40 7.16 -28.38
CA ILE A 334 3.38 7.96 -27.63
C ILE A 334 3.89 7.18 -26.42
N ALA A 335 3.01 6.51 -25.68
CA ALA A 335 3.41 5.71 -24.55
C ALA A 335 4.36 4.56 -24.94
N ILE A 336 4.09 3.86 -26.03
CA ILE A 336 4.96 2.80 -26.55
C ILE A 336 6.32 3.38 -26.97
N GLU A 337 6.37 4.51 -27.67
CA GLU A 337 7.62 5.19 -28.06
C GLU A 337 8.46 5.59 -26.84
N LEU A 338 7.80 6.12 -25.78
CA LEU A 338 8.47 6.47 -24.54
C LEU A 338 9.03 5.22 -23.81
N ILE A 339 8.27 4.13 -23.80
CA ILE A 339 8.71 2.87 -23.20
C ILE A 339 9.95 2.32 -23.91
N GLU A 340 9.94 2.30 -25.24
CA GLU A 340 11.10 1.86 -26.01
C GLU A 340 12.33 2.75 -25.76
N ALA A 341 12.14 4.06 -25.60
CA ALA A 341 13.23 5.00 -25.31
C ALA A 341 13.83 4.82 -23.90
N VAL A 342 13.07 4.38 -22.91
CA VAL A 342 13.56 4.16 -21.55
C VAL A 342 14.01 2.72 -21.30
N ARG A 343 13.58 1.76 -22.10
CA ARG A 343 13.90 0.33 -21.98
C ARG A 343 15.41 0.02 -21.82
N PRO A 344 16.35 0.73 -22.48
CA PRO A 344 17.78 0.44 -22.36
C PRO A 344 18.37 0.62 -20.95
N TRP A 345 17.71 1.41 -20.10
CA TRP A 345 18.23 1.73 -18.75
C TRP A 345 17.24 1.49 -17.62
N ALA A 346 15.94 1.38 -17.92
CA ALA A 346 14.92 1.09 -16.93
C ALA A 346 14.74 -0.43 -16.75
N GLN A 347 14.38 -0.86 -15.56
CA GLN A 347 14.06 -2.27 -15.27
C GLN A 347 12.58 -2.57 -15.45
N GLY A 348 11.80 -1.58 -15.82
CA GLY A 348 10.38 -1.72 -16.10
C GLY A 348 9.67 -0.39 -16.24
N VAL A 349 8.36 -0.46 -16.40
CA VAL A 349 7.48 0.70 -16.47
C VAL A 349 6.36 0.61 -15.46
N TYR A 350 5.90 1.78 -15.05
CA TYR A 350 4.74 1.99 -14.19
C TYR A 350 3.68 2.75 -14.98
N ILE A 351 2.72 2.02 -15.55
CA ILE A 351 1.66 2.57 -16.38
C ILE A 351 0.54 3.11 -15.47
N ILE A 352 0.16 4.36 -15.69
CA ILE A 352 -0.89 5.07 -14.94
C ILE A 352 -2.05 5.34 -15.89
N PRO A 353 -3.08 4.46 -15.96
CA PRO A 353 -4.18 4.59 -16.92
C PRO A 353 -5.07 5.80 -16.57
N ALA A 354 -5.15 6.77 -17.46
CA ALA A 354 -6.07 7.89 -17.30
C ALA A 354 -7.53 7.38 -17.34
N PHE A 355 -8.36 7.89 -16.43
CA PHE A 355 -9.82 7.64 -16.38
C PHE A 355 -10.21 6.16 -16.26
N GLY A 356 -9.34 5.31 -15.72
CA GLY A 356 -9.60 3.87 -15.59
C GLY A 356 -9.69 3.13 -16.92
N ARG A 357 -9.05 3.65 -17.99
CA ARG A 357 -8.99 3.05 -19.33
C ARG A 357 -7.94 1.91 -19.33
N TYR A 358 -8.27 0.84 -18.62
CA TYR A 358 -7.42 -0.36 -18.52
C TYR A 358 -7.26 -1.07 -19.86
N ASP A 359 -8.22 -0.91 -20.78
CA ASP A 359 -8.15 -1.37 -22.16
C ASP A 359 -6.95 -0.76 -22.93
N LEU A 360 -6.71 0.55 -22.79
CA LEU A 360 -5.55 1.19 -23.41
C LEU A 360 -4.22 0.76 -22.76
N ALA A 361 -4.23 0.53 -21.44
CA ALA A 361 -3.06 0.00 -20.77
C ALA A 361 -2.75 -1.44 -21.22
N ALA A 362 -3.77 -2.28 -21.41
CA ALA A 362 -3.62 -3.63 -21.96
C ALA A 362 -3.01 -3.60 -23.37
N GLU A 363 -3.50 -2.72 -24.25
CA GLU A 363 -2.96 -2.51 -25.60
C GLU A 363 -1.46 -2.14 -25.54
N ILE A 364 -1.07 -1.24 -24.64
CA ILE A 364 0.35 -0.87 -24.45
C ILE A 364 1.17 -2.09 -24.02
N ILE A 365 0.68 -2.85 -23.02
CA ILE A 365 1.40 -4.03 -22.50
C ILE A 365 1.60 -5.07 -23.59
N GLU A 366 0.57 -5.35 -24.38
CA GLU A 366 0.63 -6.29 -25.51
C GLU A 366 1.63 -5.86 -26.58
N ALA A 367 1.71 -4.56 -26.86
CA ALA A 367 2.61 -4.02 -27.87
C ALA A 367 4.09 -4.03 -27.48
N ILE A 368 4.40 -4.06 -26.17
CA ILE A 368 5.79 -4.00 -25.67
C ILE A 368 6.36 -5.35 -25.22
N LYS A 369 5.57 -6.42 -25.35
CA LYS A 369 6.04 -7.79 -25.12
C LYS A 369 7.14 -8.15 -26.10
#